data_2fe3e1d1dfeda6ebb733b689a859d29f
#
_entry.id   2fe3e1d1dfeda6ebb733b689a859d29f
#
_cell.length_a   1.000
_cell.length_b   1.000
_cell.length_c   1.000
_cell.angle_alpha   90.00
_cell.angle_beta   90.00
_cell.angle_gamma   90.00
#
_symmetry.space_group_name_H-M   'P 1'
#
loop_
_entity.id
_entity.type
_entity.pdbx_description
1 polymer ?
#
loop_
_entity_poly.entity_id
_entity_poly.type
_entity_poly.pdbx_seq_one_letter_code
_entity_poly.pdbx_strand_id
1 'polypeptide(L)'
;MQKWLERVVFSGFAVTMAAEWWQLRKQPKRPFGDLDDATHDELADTSLPADPLVPVGYEVRDTAASLAALAGSVLLNEVVWSRVNGPLDRLAYRRRVADLGKLGKGVVGFAGAMVLWDFLYYWEHRWMHEVRLLWAHHVTHHSSERYNLSTALRQPWSGVLTNWVFLPMPLLGFPLAMTQKAGEINLLYQYWIHTEVVDRLPAKYERVLNTASHHRVHHGANPQYIDKNYGGILIVWDKLFGTFEPELRRVKYGLTTNIKTFNPIKIGYHEFVDIARDVKRSRSWRDRFGFVFRGPGWAYARRAEQFAVAA
;
A
#
# COMPACT_ATOMS: atom_id res chain seq x y z
N MET A 1 28.70 -5.39 -6.21
CA MET A 1 27.77 -6.22 -5.43
C MET A 1 26.33 -5.74 -5.61
N GLN A 2 26.06 -4.42 -5.52
CA GLN A 2 24.71 -3.85 -5.64
C GLN A 2 24.03 -4.13 -6.98
N LYS A 3 24.69 -3.89 -8.13
CA LYS A 3 24.13 -4.14 -9.46
C LYS A 3 23.78 -5.61 -9.75
N TRP A 4 24.49 -6.56 -9.16
CA TRP A 4 24.19 -7.98 -9.26
C TRP A 4 22.92 -8.32 -8.49
N LEU A 5 22.78 -7.81 -7.25
CA LEU A 5 21.59 -8.01 -6.41
C LEU A 5 20.32 -7.43 -7.08
N GLU A 6 20.42 -6.22 -7.63
CA GLU A 6 19.35 -5.59 -8.42
C GLU A 6 18.92 -6.46 -9.59
N ARG A 7 19.88 -6.99 -10.36
CA ARG A 7 19.57 -7.92 -11.48
C ARG A 7 18.86 -9.19 -11.00
N VAL A 8 19.28 -9.76 -9.88
CA VAL A 8 18.65 -10.97 -9.31
C VAL A 8 17.22 -10.66 -8.88
N VAL A 9 16.99 -9.54 -8.21
CA VAL A 9 15.65 -9.12 -7.75
C VAL A 9 14.72 -8.86 -8.93
N PHE A 10 15.14 -8.09 -9.94
CA PHE A 10 14.31 -7.83 -11.13
C PHE A 10 14.05 -9.08 -11.96
N SER A 11 15.03 -9.97 -12.11
CA SER A 11 14.81 -11.26 -12.75
C SER A 11 13.84 -12.14 -11.96
N GLY A 12 13.94 -12.09 -10.61
CA GLY A 12 13.02 -12.78 -9.71
C GLY A 12 11.58 -12.29 -9.89
N PHE A 13 11.37 -10.98 -10.01
CA PHE A 13 10.03 -10.42 -10.29
C PHE A 13 9.48 -10.92 -11.63
N ALA A 14 10.28 -10.90 -12.70
CA ALA A 14 9.84 -11.39 -14.02
C ALA A 14 9.45 -12.87 -13.99
N VAL A 15 10.26 -13.72 -13.34
CA VAL A 15 10.01 -15.17 -13.24
C VAL A 15 8.75 -15.45 -12.40
N THR A 16 8.62 -14.80 -11.24
CA THR A 16 7.46 -15.02 -10.35
C THR A 16 6.16 -14.49 -10.96
N MET A 17 6.18 -13.34 -11.63
CA MET A 17 5.03 -12.82 -12.37
C MET A 17 4.62 -13.76 -13.52
N ALA A 18 5.58 -14.32 -14.26
CA ALA A 18 5.29 -15.29 -15.32
C ALA A 18 4.68 -16.58 -14.76
N ALA A 19 5.19 -17.07 -13.63
CA ALA A 19 4.65 -18.25 -12.95
C ALA A 19 3.22 -17.99 -12.42
N GLU A 20 2.98 -16.84 -11.80
CA GLU A 20 1.65 -16.43 -11.34
C GLU A 20 0.67 -16.28 -12.51
N TRP A 21 1.08 -15.59 -13.59
CA TRP A 21 0.27 -15.49 -14.80
C TRP A 21 -0.13 -16.86 -15.35
N TRP A 22 0.82 -17.81 -15.38
CA TRP A 22 0.55 -19.18 -15.81
C TRP A 22 -0.48 -19.88 -14.94
N GLN A 23 -0.42 -19.69 -13.62
CA GLN A 23 -1.38 -20.29 -12.68
C GLN A 23 -2.77 -19.64 -12.80
N LEU A 24 -2.83 -18.31 -12.78
CA LEU A 24 -4.10 -17.57 -12.81
C LEU A 24 -4.89 -17.77 -14.10
N ARG A 25 -4.21 -17.94 -15.25
CA ARG A 25 -4.91 -18.22 -16.52
C ARG A 25 -5.64 -19.57 -16.57
N LYS A 26 -5.24 -20.51 -15.70
CA LYS A 26 -5.85 -21.85 -15.61
C LYS A 26 -6.98 -21.90 -14.60
N GLN A 27 -7.06 -20.90 -13.73
CA GLN A 27 -8.12 -20.85 -12.74
C GLN A 27 -9.40 -20.34 -13.41
N PRO A 28 -10.54 -21.04 -13.30
CA PRO A 28 -11.82 -20.49 -13.69
C PRO A 28 -12.06 -19.22 -12.85
N LYS A 29 -12.81 -18.25 -13.41
CA LYS A 29 -13.28 -17.10 -12.63
C LYS A 29 -13.91 -17.67 -11.36
N ARG A 30 -13.25 -17.50 -10.21
CA ARG A 30 -13.74 -18.07 -8.96
C ARG A 30 -15.08 -17.41 -8.60
N PRO A 31 -16.19 -18.15 -8.52
CA PRO A 31 -17.34 -17.64 -7.81
C PRO A 31 -16.95 -17.45 -6.34
N PHE A 32 -17.50 -16.47 -5.70
CA PHE A 32 -17.43 -16.29 -4.27
C PHE A 32 -18.24 -17.42 -3.61
N GLY A 33 -17.77 -18.08 -2.58
CA GLY A 33 -18.60 -19.00 -1.81
C GLY A 33 -17.97 -20.28 -1.27
N ASP A 34 -16.81 -20.71 -1.74
CA ASP A 34 -16.19 -21.92 -1.22
C ASP A 34 -15.12 -21.60 -0.17
N LEU A 35 -15.49 -20.95 0.91
CA LEU A 35 -14.75 -20.99 2.16
C LEU A 35 -15.37 -22.09 2.98
N ASP A 36 -14.78 -23.29 2.93
CA ASP A 36 -15.17 -24.49 3.70
C ASP A 36 -14.88 -24.30 5.20
N ASP A 37 -15.48 -23.30 5.83
CA ASP A 37 -15.42 -23.19 7.28
C ASP A 37 -16.80 -22.79 7.81
N ALA A 38 -17.49 -23.72 8.42
CA ALA A 38 -18.84 -23.60 8.96
C ALA A 38 -19.04 -22.48 10.00
N THR A 39 -17.95 -21.82 10.40
CA THR A 39 -17.96 -20.65 11.29
C THR A 39 -18.23 -19.34 10.54
N HIS A 40 -18.21 -19.33 9.20
CA HIS A 40 -18.40 -18.12 8.39
C HIS A 40 -19.85 -17.93 7.92
N ASP A 41 -20.68 -18.97 7.91
CA ASP A 41 -22.08 -18.87 7.49
C ASP A 41 -22.95 -18.01 8.42
N GLU A 42 -22.57 -17.88 9.69
CA GLU A 42 -23.32 -17.05 10.66
C GLU A 42 -23.06 -15.54 10.48
N LEU A 43 -21.97 -15.14 9.80
CA LEU A 43 -21.59 -13.74 9.58
C LEU A 43 -21.85 -13.25 8.14
N ALA A 44 -22.22 -14.14 7.23
CA ALA A 44 -22.55 -13.78 5.88
C ALA A 44 -23.94 -13.14 5.85
N ASP A 45 -24.00 -11.83 5.65
CA ASP A 45 -25.26 -11.16 5.34
C ASP A 45 -25.75 -11.62 3.97
N THR A 46 -26.64 -12.63 3.96
CA THR A 46 -27.23 -13.22 2.75
C THR A 46 -28.19 -12.27 2.02
N SER A 47 -28.48 -11.10 2.59
CA SER A 47 -29.33 -10.07 1.97
C SER A 47 -28.60 -9.23 0.92
N LEU A 48 -27.25 -9.29 0.86
CA LEU A 48 -26.48 -8.56 -0.13
C LEU A 48 -26.49 -9.31 -1.48
N PRO A 49 -26.65 -8.60 -2.62
CA PRO A 49 -26.62 -9.23 -3.92
C PRO A 49 -25.29 -9.96 -4.15
N ALA A 50 -25.33 -11.09 -4.86
CA ALA A 50 -24.15 -11.85 -5.25
C ALA A 50 -23.12 -10.91 -5.90
N ASP A 51 -21.87 -10.92 -5.41
CA ASP A 51 -20.82 -10.07 -5.94
C ASP A 51 -20.61 -10.34 -7.43
N PRO A 52 -20.49 -9.30 -8.28
CA PRO A 52 -20.16 -9.50 -9.68
C PRO A 52 -18.81 -10.18 -9.82
N LEU A 53 -18.64 -10.98 -10.88
CA LEU A 53 -17.38 -11.65 -11.19
C LEU A 53 -16.23 -10.65 -11.22
N VAL A 54 -15.30 -10.77 -10.27
CA VAL A 54 -14.10 -9.91 -10.23
C VAL A 54 -13.09 -10.41 -11.27
N PRO A 55 -12.51 -9.52 -12.10
CA PRO A 55 -11.48 -9.91 -13.05
C PRO A 55 -10.24 -10.45 -12.33
N VAL A 56 -9.86 -11.71 -12.62
CA VAL A 56 -8.66 -12.36 -12.07
C VAL A 56 -7.52 -12.29 -13.08
N GLY A 57 -6.29 -12.27 -12.58
CA GLY A 57 -5.07 -12.36 -13.38
C GLY A 57 -4.60 -11.04 -13.97
N TYR A 58 -3.86 -11.15 -15.06
CA TYR A 58 -3.12 -10.04 -15.69
C TYR A 58 -3.91 -9.42 -16.85
N GLU A 59 -3.83 -8.10 -16.97
CA GLU A 59 -4.21 -7.33 -18.15
C GLU A 59 -2.98 -6.57 -18.63
N VAL A 60 -2.64 -6.66 -19.91
CA VAL A 60 -1.36 -6.17 -20.44
C VAL A 60 -1.15 -4.67 -20.21
N ARG A 61 -2.17 -3.84 -20.44
CA ARG A 61 -2.06 -2.39 -20.26
C ARG A 61 -1.98 -2.00 -18.78
N ASP A 62 -2.67 -2.72 -17.91
CA ASP A 62 -2.61 -2.51 -16.46
C ASP A 62 -1.23 -2.90 -15.91
N THR A 63 -0.69 -4.04 -16.34
CA THR A 63 0.67 -4.48 -16.01
C THR A 63 1.71 -3.49 -16.53
N ALA A 64 1.58 -3.01 -17.78
CA ALA A 64 2.46 -2.00 -18.34
C ALA A 64 2.42 -0.68 -17.56
N ALA A 65 1.23 -0.26 -17.11
CA ALA A 65 1.08 0.91 -16.24
C ALA A 65 1.75 0.72 -14.87
N SER A 66 1.68 -0.49 -14.28
CA SER A 66 2.37 -0.82 -13.03
C SER A 66 3.90 -0.75 -13.19
N LEU A 67 4.44 -1.32 -14.27
CA LEU A 67 5.88 -1.26 -14.58
C LEU A 67 6.35 0.17 -14.89
N ALA A 68 5.53 0.97 -15.59
CA ALA A 68 5.84 2.39 -15.84
C ALA A 68 5.81 3.21 -14.54
N ALA A 69 4.90 2.89 -13.61
CA ALA A 69 4.86 3.51 -12.29
C ALA A 69 6.13 3.18 -11.49
N LEU A 70 6.58 1.93 -11.50
CA LEU A 70 7.86 1.53 -10.88
C LEU A 70 9.03 2.31 -11.50
N ALA A 71 9.15 2.32 -12.81
CA ALA A 71 10.25 3.00 -13.51
C ALA A 71 10.30 4.49 -13.18
N GLY A 72 9.16 5.17 -13.17
CA GLY A 72 9.04 6.57 -12.78
C GLY A 72 9.39 6.81 -11.30
N SER A 73 8.96 5.92 -10.42
CA SER A 73 9.29 5.98 -8.99
C SER A 73 10.80 5.85 -8.75
N VAL A 74 11.45 4.86 -9.36
CA VAL A 74 12.90 4.67 -9.27
C VAL A 74 13.65 5.88 -9.81
N LEU A 75 13.28 6.37 -11.01
CA LEU A 75 13.91 7.54 -11.63
C LEU A 75 13.78 8.78 -10.75
N LEU A 76 12.60 9.08 -10.24
CA LEU A 76 12.36 10.25 -9.40
C LEU A 76 13.07 10.12 -8.04
N ASN A 77 13.14 8.91 -7.48
CA ASN A 77 13.92 8.69 -6.27
C ASN A 77 15.41 8.98 -6.51
N GLU A 78 16.01 8.44 -7.55
CA GLU A 78 17.43 8.63 -7.88
C GLU A 78 17.75 10.10 -8.22
N VAL A 79 16.89 10.75 -9.01
CA VAL A 79 17.19 12.09 -9.55
C VAL A 79 16.77 13.21 -8.60
N VAL A 80 15.69 13.03 -7.84
CA VAL A 80 15.06 14.12 -7.05
C VAL A 80 15.05 13.80 -5.56
N TRP A 81 14.34 12.73 -5.15
CA TRP A 81 13.99 12.55 -3.74
C TRP A 81 15.19 12.17 -2.87
N SER A 82 16.15 11.43 -3.38
CA SER A 82 17.42 11.12 -2.68
C SER A 82 18.20 12.40 -2.30
N ARG A 83 18.08 13.47 -3.11
CA ARG A 83 18.71 14.76 -2.82
C ARG A 83 18.02 15.57 -1.73
N VAL A 84 16.75 15.28 -1.48
CA VAL A 84 15.96 15.90 -0.40
C VAL A 84 16.02 15.04 0.87
N ASN A 85 15.68 13.77 0.75
CA ASN A 85 15.58 12.86 1.89
C ASN A 85 16.94 12.53 2.50
N GLY A 86 17.96 12.26 1.69
CA GLY A 86 19.28 11.89 2.18
C GLY A 86 19.95 12.91 3.11
N PRO A 87 19.91 14.23 2.84
CA PRO A 87 20.35 15.24 3.78
C PRO A 87 19.55 15.27 5.09
N LEU A 88 18.23 15.09 5.04
CA LEU A 88 17.36 15.04 6.22
C LEU A 88 17.70 13.84 7.11
N ASP A 89 17.86 12.66 6.52
CA ASP A 89 18.23 11.44 7.22
C ASP A 89 19.60 11.58 7.90
N ARG A 90 20.59 12.16 7.19
CA ARG A 90 21.92 12.45 7.76
C ARG A 90 21.86 13.48 8.89
N LEU A 91 21.01 14.51 8.75
CA LEU A 91 20.81 15.50 9.81
C LEU A 91 20.18 14.85 11.04
N ALA A 92 19.13 14.05 10.87
CA ALA A 92 18.48 13.30 11.94
C ALA A 92 19.50 12.39 12.66
N TYR A 93 20.29 11.65 11.91
CA TYR A 93 21.32 10.78 12.49
C TYR A 93 22.40 11.57 13.26
N ARG A 94 22.81 12.75 12.78
CA ARG A 94 23.76 13.63 13.49
C ARG A 94 23.17 14.20 14.79
N ARG A 95 21.86 14.43 14.83
CA ARG A 95 21.09 14.95 15.98
C ARG A 95 20.49 13.86 16.82
N ARG A 96 20.91 12.60 16.67
CA ARG A 96 20.37 11.47 17.39
C ARG A 96 20.41 11.67 18.90
N VAL A 97 19.31 11.32 19.55
CA VAL A 97 19.11 11.43 21.02
C VAL A 97 19.43 10.13 21.75
N ALA A 98 19.62 9.04 21.02
CA ALA A 98 20.03 7.72 21.51
C ALA A 98 21.02 7.09 20.53
N ASP A 99 21.57 5.95 20.85
CA ASP A 99 22.47 5.19 19.98
C ASP A 99 22.10 3.69 20.01
N LEU A 100 20.82 3.42 19.65
CA LEU A 100 20.27 2.05 19.68
C LEU A 100 20.99 1.13 18.69
N GLY A 101 21.61 1.67 17.65
CA GLY A 101 22.45 0.92 16.74
C GLY A 101 23.71 0.32 17.41
N LYS A 102 24.15 0.88 18.55
CA LYS A 102 25.25 0.30 19.35
C LYS A 102 24.78 -0.80 20.28
N LEU A 103 23.54 -0.72 20.80
CA LEU A 103 22.99 -1.72 21.71
C LEU A 103 22.78 -3.07 21.02
N GLY A 104 22.73 -3.10 19.70
CA GLY A 104 22.46 -4.26 18.89
C GLY A 104 23.38 -4.44 17.70
N LYS A 105 24.72 -4.51 17.92
CA LYS A 105 25.60 -5.04 16.88
C LYS A 105 25.23 -6.50 16.64
N GLY A 106 24.72 -6.83 15.45
CA GLY A 106 24.31 -8.17 15.06
C GLY A 106 22.80 -8.37 14.94
N VAL A 107 22.36 -9.60 15.12
CA VAL A 107 20.98 -10.05 14.83
C VAL A 107 19.93 -9.32 15.67
N VAL A 108 20.21 -9.08 16.96
CA VAL A 108 19.25 -8.44 17.89
C VAL A 108 18.97 -6.98 17.51
N GLY A 109 20.01 -6.22 17.19
CA GLY A 109 19.83 -4.83 16.78
C GLY A 109 19.14 -4.71 15.43
N PHE A 110 19.43 -5.62 14.52
CA PHE A 110 18.74 -5.65 13.23
C PHE A 110 17.25 -6.06 13.40
N ALA A 111 16.96 -7.05 14.24
CA ALA A 111 15.58 -7.42 14.58
C ALA A 111 14.80 -6.23 15.19
N GLY A 112 15.42 -5.48 16.10
CA GLY A 112 14.84 -4.26 16.67
C GLY A 112 14.58 -3.19 15.59
N ALA A 113 15.52 -3.01 14.66
CA ALA A 113 15.34 -2.10 13.52
C ALA A 113 14.18 -2.56 12.62
N MET A 114 14.05 -3.86 12.34
CA MET A 114 12.94 -4.42 11.56
C MET A 114 11.59 -4.17 12.23
N VAL A 115 11.47 -4.43 13.52
CA VAL A 115 10.21 -4.23 14.27
C VAL A 115 9.83 -2.76 14.32
N LEU A 116 10.79 -1.86 14.60
CA LEU A 116 10.52 -0.42 14.62
C LEU A 116 10.15 0.10 13.23
N TRP A 117 10.86 -0.34 12.19
CA TRP A 117 10.56 0.05 10.83
C TRP A 117 9.14 -0.39 10.42
N ASP A 118 8.77 -1.62 10.72
CA ASP A 118 7.45 -2.18 10.43
C ASP A 118 6.32 -1.47 11.22
N PHE A 119 6.61 -1.08 12.46
CA PHE A 119 5.71 -0.24 13.26
C PHE A 119 5.51 1.16 12.64
N LEU A 120 6.58 1.81 12.23
CA LEU A 120 6.50 3.11 11.56
C LEU A 120 5.79 3.00 10.20
N TYR A 121 6.02 1.92 9.46
CA TYR A 121 5.33 1.63 8.22
C TYR A 121 3.81 1.48 8.42
N TYR A 122 3.36 0.79 9.48
CA TYR A 122 1.94 0.71 9.81
C TYR A 122 1.32 2.11 9.93
N TRP A 123 1.97 3.04 10.64
CA TRP A 123 1.47 4.40 10.79
C TRP A 123 1.55 5.21 9.51
N GLU A 124 2.65 5.09 8.75
CA GLU A 124 2.76 5.70 7.43
C GLU A 124 1.59 5.25 6.54
N HIS A 125 1.39 3.95 6.44
CA HIS A 125 0.39 3.34 5.59
C HIS A 125 -1.04 3.75 6.00
N ARG A 126 -1.32 3.72 7.30
CA ARG A 126 -2.59 4.20 7.86
C ARG A 126 -2.83 5.68 7.53
N TRP A 127 -1.86 6.54 7.74
CA TRP A 127 -2.01 7.96 7.40
C TRP A 127 -2.15 8.20 5.91
N MET A 128 -1.54 7.39 5.06
CA MET A 128 -1.74 7.43 3.61
C MET A 128 -3.20 7.14 3.21
N HIS A 129 -3.97 6.45 4.02
CA HIS A 129 -5.41 6.24 3.82
C HIS A 129 -6.28 7.29 4.52
N GLU A 130 -5.88 7.77 5.69
CA GLU A 130 -6.69 8.66 6.52
C GLU A 130 -6.49 10.15 6.22
N VAL A 131 -5.41 10.55 5.51
CA VAL A 131 -5.10 11.92 5.13
C VAL A 131 -5.06 12.05 3.62
N ARG A 132 -5.95 12.83 3.02
CA ARG A 132 -6.13 12.89 1.57
C ARG A 132 -4.87 13.30 0.78
N LEU A 133 -4.04 14.20 1.32
CA LEU A 133 -2.77 14.56 0.68
C LEU A 133 -1.83 13.36 0.60
N LEU A 134 -1.80 12.52 1.65
CA LEU A 134 -1.00 11.30 1.68
C LEU A 134 -1.66 10.17 0.86
N TRP A 135 -3.01 10.14 0.83
CA TRP A 135 -3.75 9.28 -0.08
C TRP A 135 -3.44 9.59 -1.55
N ALA A 136 -3.29 10.86 -1.92
CA ALA A 136 -2.89 11.25 -3.28
C ALA A 136 -1.53 10.68 -3.71
N HIS A 137 -0.64 10.41 -2.74
CA HIS A 137 0.57 9.62 -2.97
C HIS A 137 0.23 8.13 -3.16
N HIS A 138 -0.57 7.55 -2.29
CA HIS A 138 -0.79 6.10 -2.20
C HIS A 138 -1.86 5.55 -3.16
N VAL A 139 -2.82 6.37 -3.59
CA VAL A 139 -3.90 5.97 -4.50
C VAL A 139 -3.41 5.39 -5.83
N THR A 140 -2.21 5.77 -6.27
CA THR A 140 -1.53 5.15 -7.42
C THR A 140 -1.48 3.64 -7.26
N HIS A 141 -1.06 3.17 -6.09
CA HIS A 141 -0.92 1.76 -5.74
C HIS A 141 -2.26 1.01 -5.76
N HIS A 142 -3.32 1.61 -5.23
CA HIS A 142 -4.67 1.05 -5.18
C HIS A 142 -5.47 1.16 -6.48
N SER A 143 -4.98 1.90 -7.48
CA SER A 143 -5.74 2.23 -8.69
C SER A 143 -5.91 1.09 -9.70
N SER A 144 -5.26 -0.06 -9.52
CA SER A 144 -5.45 -1.23 -10.37
C SER A 144 -6.77 -1.93 -10.06
N GLU A 145 -7.55 -2.23 -11.11
CA GLU A 145 -8.74 -3.07 -11.01
C GLU A 145 -8.39 -4.57 -11.09
N ARG A 146 -7.10 -4.88 -11.13
CA ARG A 146 -6.51 -6.23 -11.09
C ARG A 146 -5.62 -6.36 -9.86
N TYR A 147 -5.52 -7.58 -9.35
CA TYR A 147 -4.65 -7.87 -8.23
C TYR A 147 -3.74 -9.06 -8.54
N ASN A 148 -2.45 -8.78 -8.61
CA ASN A 148 -1.42 -9.75 -8.93
C ASN A 148 -0.05 -9.16 -8.57
N LEU A 149 1.03 -9.90 -8.71
CA LEU A 149 2.38 -9.45 -8.34
C LEU A 149 2.81 -8.14 -9.02
N SER A 150 2.26 -7.79 -10.20
CA SER A 150 2.55 -6.50 -10.82
C SER A 150 1.91 -5.32 -10.08
N THR A 151 0.88 -5.55 -9.28
CA THR A 151 0.25 -4.51 -8.44
C THR A 151 1.24 -4.00 -7.38
N ALA A 152 2.06 -4.88 -6.80
CA ALA A 152 3.14 -4.49 -5.89
C ALA A 152 4.15 -3.51 -6.53
N LEU A 153 4.30 -3.58 -7.85
CA LEU A 153 5.21 -2.71 -8.62
C LEU A 153 4.59 -1.38 -9.04
N ARG A 154 3.30 -1.17 -8.77
CA ARG A 154 2.61 0.11 -9.03
C ARG A 154 2.95 1.14 -7.96
N GLN A 155 4.17 1.68 -8.04
CA GLN A 155 4.74 2.55 -7.03
C GLN A 155 4.45 4.04 -7.28
N PRO A 156 4.17 4.82 -6.23
CA PRO A 156 3.91 6.26 -6.33
C PRO A 156 5.18 7.06 -6.64
N TRP A 157 5.00 8.31 -7.11
CA TRP A 157 6.09 9.19 -7.56
C TRP A 157 6.45 10.32 -6.59
N SER A 158 5.74 10.48 -5.49
CA SER A 158 5.84 11.61 -4.54
C SER A 158 6.43 11.21 -3.18
N GLY A 159 7.47 10.36 -3.16
CA GLY A 159 8.06 9.76 -1.94
C GLY A 159 8.55 10.75 -0.87
N VAL A 160 8.73 12.03 -1.21
CA VAL A 160 9.06 13.07 -0.22
C VAL A 160 7.94 13.28 0.82
N LEU A 161 6.69 12.92 0.48
CA LEU A 161 5.55 13.17 1.35
C LEU A 161 5.51 12.28 2.59
N THR A 162 6.20 11.14 2.58
CA THR A 162 6.10 10.13 3.65
C THR A 162 7.43 9.80 4.31
N ASN A 163 8.58 10.10 3.68
CA ASN A 163 9.90 9.76 4.22
C ASN A 163 10.13 10.24 5.67
N TRP A 164 9.53 11.37 6.06
CA TRP A 164 9.66 11.92 7.41
C TRP A 164 9.16 10.97 8.51
N VAL A 165 8.27 10.04 8.19
CA VAL A 165 7.74 9.04 9.14
C VAL A 165 8.87 8.14 9.66
N PHE A 166 9.90 7.90 8.87
CA PHE A 166 11.04 7.05 9.24
C PHE A 166 12.17 7.80 9.93
N LEU A 167 12.12 9.13 10.06
CA LEU A 167 13.14 9.93 10.77
C LEU A 167 13.35 9.50 12.25
N PRO A 168 12.39 8.94 12.98
CA PRO A 168 12.65 8.37 14.29
C PRO A 168 13.75 7.29 14.30
N MET A 169 13.93 6.54 13.20
CA MET A 169 14.99 5.53 13.10
C MET A 169 16.39 6.15 13.29
N PRO A 170 16.84 7.09 12.42
CA PRO A 170 18.13 7.74 12.59
C PRO A 170 18.20 8.62 13.85
N LEU A 171 17.11 9.23 14.31
CA LEU A 171 17.09 10.00 15.58
C LEU A 171 17.32 9.11 16.81
N LEU A 172 16.88 7.86 16.79
CA LEU A 172 17.15 6.87 17.83
C LEU A 172 18.52 6.20 17.64
N GLY A 173 19.30 6.59 16.63
CA GLY A 173 20.67 6.15 16.42
C GLY A 173 20.82 4.85 15.62
N PHE A 174 19.78 4.38 14.94
CA PHE A 174 19.93 3.31 13.97
C PHE A 174 20.72 3.83 12.76
N PRO A 175 21.80 3.14 12.33
CA PRO A 175 22.58 3.54 11.16
C PRO A 175 21.70 3.62 9.90
N LEU A 176 21.94 4.61 9.04
CA LEU A 176 21.14 4.82 7.83
C LEU A 176 21.08 3.56 6.93
N ALA A 177 22.22 2.86 6.79
CA ALA A 177 22.26 1.61 6.04
C ALA A 177 21.38 0.50 6.66
N MET A 178 21.24 0.48 7.98
CA MET A 178 20.37 -0.47 8.69
C MET A 178 18.89 -0.11 8.49
N THR A 179 18.55 1.18 8.60
CA THR A 179 17.21 1.71 8.32
C THR A 179 16.78 1.39 6.89
N GLN A 180 17.65 1.67 5.92
CA GLN A 180 17.40 1.36 4.52
C GLN A 180 17.20 -0.15 4.30
N LYS A 181 18.06 -0.98 4.89
CA LYS A 181 17.98 -2.44 4.74
C LYS A 181 16.70 -3.02 5.36
N ALA A 182 16.25 -2.48 6.48
CA ALA A 182 14.97 -2.86 7.09
C ALA A 182 13.80 -2.53 6.14
N GLY A 183 13.82 -1.35 5.51
CA GLY A 183 12.82 -0.96 4.51
C GLY A 183 12.82 -1.85 3.28
N GLU A 184 13.99 -2.13 2.71
CA GLU A 184 14.13 -3.03 1.55
C GLU A 184 13.53 -4.41 1.83
N ILE A 185 13.81 -4.99 3.01
CA ILE A 185 13.28 -6.31 3.38
C ILE A 185 11.76 -6.25 3.61
N ASN A 186 11.27 -5.20 4.25
CA ASN A 186 9.83 -5.04 4.49
C ASN A 186 9.07 -4.91 3.16
N LEU A 187 9.53 -4.07 2.24
CA LEU A 187 8.91 -3.89 0.94
C LEU A 187 9.03 -5.14 0.05
N LEU A 188 10.16 -5.87 0.13
CA LEU A 188 10.32 -7.13 -0.58
C LEU A 188 9.38 -8.22 -0.03
N TYR A 189 9.17 -8.25 1.29
CA TYR A 189 8.16 -9.12 1.89
C TYR A 189 6.77 -8.81 1.31
N GLN A 190 6.41 -7.55 1.21
CA GLN A 190 5.09 -7.14 0.70
C GLN A 190 4.88 -7.50 -0.77
N TYR A 191 5.92 -7.69 -1.56
CA TYR A 191 5.78 -8.10 -2.96
C TYR A 191 5.00 -9.40 -3.10
N TRP A 192 5.35 -10.44 -2.36
CA TRP A 192 4.73 -11.75 -2.53
C TRP A 192 3.30 -11.84 -2.02
N ILE A 193 2.87 -10.95 -1.12
CA ILE A 193 1.49 -10.94 -0.63
C ILE A 193 0.49 -10.32 -1.62
N HIS A 194 0.97 -9.68 -2.70
CA HIS A 194 0.14 -9.16 -3.78
C HIS A 194 -0.25 -10.26 -4.78
N THR A 195 -0.95 -11.28 -4.33
CA THR A 195 -1.31 -12.41 -5.21
C THR A 195 -2.67 -13.00 -4.86
N GLU A 196 -3.35 -13.51 -5.88
CA GLU A 196 -4.53 -14.36 -5.73
C GLU A 196 -4.21 -15.86 -5.77
N VAL A 197 -2.96 -16.24 -6.03
CA VAL A 197 -2.55 -17.65 -6.09
C VAL A 197 -2.51 -18.27 -4.70
N VAL A 198 -2.06 -17.50 -3.71
CA VAL A 198 -2.02 -17.94 -2.32
C VAL A 198 -3.36 -17.56 -1.68
N ASP A 199 -4.15 -18.54 -1.30
CA ASP A 199 -5.43 -18.34 -0.64
C ASP A 199 -5.20 -17.87 0.79
N ARG A 200 -5.16 -18.76 1.77
CA ARG A 200 -4.85 -18.46 3.17
C ARG A 200 -3.69 -19.27 3.64
N LEU A 201 -2.91 -18.70 4.52
CA LEU A 201 -1.89 -19.45 5.25
C LEU A 201 -2.51 -20.10 6.51
N PRO A 202 -1.86 -21.14 7.06
CA PRO A 202 -2.28 -21.71 8.34
C PRO A 202 -2.41 -20.63 9.43
N ALA A 203 -3.43 -20.72 10.27
CA ALA A 203 -3.82 -19.72 11.28
C ALA A 203 -2.66 -19.25 12.19
N LYS A 204 -1.66 -20.10 12.46
CA LYS A 204 -0.49 -19.70 13.25
C LYS A 204 0.34 -18.58 12.61
N TYR A 205 0.40 -18.54 11.26
CA TYR A 205 1.08 -17.47 10.51
C TYR A 205 0.19 -16.23 10.41
N GLU A 206 -1.10 -16.40 10.09
CA GLU A 206 -2.06 -15.29 9.95
C GLU A 206 -2.36 -14.58 11.27
N ARG A 207 -2.03 -15.18 12.41
CA ARG A 207 -2.10 -14.45 13.69
C ARG A 207 -1.08 -13.34 13.83
N VAL A 208 0.07 -13.48 13.19
CA VAL A 208 1.25 -12.63 13.41
C VAL A 208 1.66 -11.90 12.13
N LEU A 209 1.66 -12.60 11.00
CA LEU A 209 2.15 -12.06 9.74
C LEU A 209 1.01 -11.48 8.89
N ASN A 210 1.31 -10.41 8.17
CA ASN A 210 0.47 -9.96 7.07
C ASN A 210 0.62 -10.96 5.92
N THR A 211 -0.48 -11.48 5.40
CA THR A 211 -0.52 -12.53 4.37
C THR A 211 -1.23 -12.04 3.13
N ALA A 212 -1.23 -12.85 2.08
CA ALA A 212 -1.97 -12.53 0.85
C ALA A 212 -3.46 -12.29 1.12
N SER A 213 -4.09 -13.08 2.01
CA SER A 213 -5.48 -12.89 2.43
C SER A 213 -5.71 -11.52 3.08
N HIS A 214 -4.86 -11.14 4.03
CA HIS A 214 -4.97 -9.84 4.71
C HIS A 214 -4.74 -8.67 3.75
N HIS A 215 -3.80 -8.81 2.82
CA HIS A 215 -3.44 -7.72 1.91
C HIS A 215 -4.43 -7.59 0.74
N ARG A 216 -5.12 -8.67 0.37
CA ARG A 216 -6.29 -8.57 -0.52
C ARG A 216 -7.39 -7.70 0.09
N VAL A 217 -7.72 -7.90 1.38
CA VAL A 217 -8.65 -7.05 2.12
C VAL A 217 -8.22 -5.59 2.09
N HIS A 218 -6.93 -5.32 2.33
CA HIS A 218 -6.37 -3.98 2.27
C HIS A 218 -6.60 -3.30 0.91
N HIS A 219 -6.46 -4.03 -0.20
CA HIS A 219 -6.73 -3.54 -1.55
C HIS A 219 -8.22 -3.56 -1.94
N GLY A 220 -9.10 -3.94 -1.02
CA GLY A 220 -10.52 -4.09 -1.26
C GLY A 220 -11.28 -2.77 -1.34
N ALA A 221 -12.05 -2.58 -2.43
CA ALA A 221 -13.03 -1.49 -2.55
C ALA A 221 -14.41 -1.86 -1.98
N ASN A 222 -14.55 -3.03 -1.36
CA ASN A 222 -15.75 -3.43 -0.64
C ASN A 222 -15.93 -2.52 0.59
N PRO A 223 -17.18 -2.07 0.92
CA PRO A 223 -17.39 -1.16 2.05
C PRO A 223 -16.78 -1.62 3.38
N GLN A 224 -16.85 -2.91 3.70
CA GLN A 224 -16.29 -3.48 4.93
C GLN A 224 -14.77 -3.53 4.95
N TYR A 225 -14.10 -3.45 3.80
CA TYR A 225 -12.65 -3.56 3.65
C TYR A 225 -11.94 -2.19 3.56
N ILE A 226 -12.71 -1.11 3.39
CA ILE A 226 -12.15 0.24 3.34
C ILE A 226 -11.42 0.54 4.65
N ASP A 227 -10.20 1.06 4.52
CA ASP A 227 -9.36 1.50 5.65
C ASP A 227 -9.03 0.37 6.64
N LYS A 228 -8.69 -0.82 6.13
CA LYS A 228 -8.31 -2.01 6.89
C LYS A 228 -6.92 -2.55 6.50
N ASN A 229 -6.29 -3.28 7.44
CA ASN A 229 -5.09 -4.11 7.25
C ASN A 229 -3.86 -3.36 6.70
N TYR A 230 -3.37 -2.38 7.44
CA TYR A 230 -2.23 -1.52 7.05
C TYR A 230 -0.84 -2.13 7.31
N GLY A 231 -0.74 -3.27 8.01
CA GLY A 231 0.53 -3.88 8.39
C GLY A 231 1.45 -4.16 7.19
N GLY A 232 2.75 -3.97 7.37
CA GLY A 232 3.77 -4.38 6.40
C GLY A 232 4.05 -5.88 6.47
N ILE A 233 4.92 -6.30 7.40
CA ILE A 233 5.20 -7.72 7.69
C ILE A 233 4.26 -8.25 8.77
N LEU A 234 4.01 -7.45 9.82
CA LEU A 234 3.28 -7.87 11.01
C LEU A 234 1.85 -7.32 11.00
N ILE A 235 0.87 -8.23 10.96
CA ILE A 235 -0.56 -7.89 11.09
C ILE A 235 -0.95 -7.58 12.55
N VAL A 236 -0.04 -7.79 13.48
CA VAL A 236 -0.29 -7.53 14.91
C VAL A 236 -0.60 -6.07 15.20
N TRP A 237 -0.08 -5.13 14.39
CA TRP A 237 -0.39 -3.71 14.54
C TRP A 237 -1.85 -3.41 14.27
N ASP A 238 -2.41 -4.01 13.21
CA ASP A 238 -3.84 -3.86 12.88
C ASP A 238 -4.72 -4.40 13.99
N LYS A 239 -4.36 -5.55 14.56
CA LYS A 239 -5.09 -6.13 15.70
C LYS A 239 -4.98 -5.27 16.94
N LEU A 240 -3.80 -4.69 17.20
CA LEU A 240 -3.57 -3.82 18.35
C LEU A 240 -4.31 -2.50 18.25
N PHE A 241 -4.38 -1.91 17.05
CA PHE A 241 -4.99 -0.60 16.82
C PHE A 241 -6.40 -0.65 16.21
N GLY A 242 -7.02 -1.83 16.11
CA GLY A 242 -8.42 -2.02 15.73
C GLY A 242 -8.72 -1.82 14.25
N THR A 243 -7.71 -1.97 13.39
CA THR A 243 -7.85 -1.87 11.91
C THR A 243 -7.83 -3.22 11.20
N PHE A 244 -7.79 -4.32 11.96
CA PHE A 244 -7.80 -5.66 11.39
C PHE A 244 -9.18 -6.06 10.89
N GLU A 245 -9.24 -6.62 9.68
CA GLU A 245 -10.43 -7.23 9.10
C GLU A 245 -10.03 -8.52 8.37
N PRO A 246 -10.66 -9.68 8.65
CA PRO A 246 -10.42 -10.90 7.90
C PRO A 246 -11.07 -10.86 6.51
N GLU A 247 -10.53 -11.64 5.57
CA GLU A 247 -11.14 -11.81 4.25
C GLU A 247 -12.34 -12.77 4.36
N LEU A 248 -13.54 -12.20 4.48
CA LEU A 248 -14.79 -12.95 4.59
C LEU A 248 -15.57 -13.00 3.28
N ARG A 249 -15.28 -12.12 2.34
CA ARG A 249 -15.96 -12.03 1.03
C ARG A 249 -14.96 -11.78 -0.08
N ARG A 250 -15.32 -12.14 -1.30
CA ARG A 250 -14.51 -11.86 -2.49
C ARG A 250 -14.18 -10.38 -2.56
N VAL A 251 -12.89 -10.08 -2.71
CA VAL A 251 -12.41 -8.71 -2.78
C VAL A 251 -12.68 -8.14 -4.18
N LYS A 252 -13.27 -6.96 -4.22
CA LYS A 252 -13.37 -6.12 -5.40
C LYS A 252 -12.21 -5.14 -5.39
N TYR A 253 -11.34 -5.22 -6.39
CA TYR A 253 -10.17 -4.35 -6.48
C TYR A 253 -10.45 -3.05 -7.24
N GLY A 254 -9.52 -2.11 -7.09
CA GLY A 254 -9.62 -0.77 -7.63
C GLY A 254 -10.08 0.25 -6.59
N LEU A 255 -10.51 1.40 -7.07
CA LEU A 255 -10.99 2.49 -6.24
C LEU A 255 -12.51 2.42 -6.09
N THR A 256 -13.07 3.07 -5.07
CA THR A 256 -14.52 3.25 -4.94
C THR A 256 -15.12 3.95 -6.16
N THR A 257 -14.33 4.79 -6.82
CA THR A 257 -14.61 5.35 -8.16
C THR A 257 -13.37 5.22 -9.02
N ASN A 258 -13.38 4.29 -9.97
CA ASN A 258 -12.23 3.98 -10.80
C ASN A 258 -11.91 5.09 -11.80
N ILE A 259 -10.62 5.36 -12.00
CA ILE A 259 -10.10 6.41 -12.90
C ILE A 259 -10.14 6.03 -14.38
N LYS A 260 -10.41 4.76 -14.71
CA LYS A 260 -10.60 4.22 -16.08
C LYS A 260 -9.50 4.64 -17.06
N THR A 261 -8.23 4.54 -16.64
CA THR A 261 -7.08 4.90 -17.47
C THR A 261 -5.87 4.02 -17.16
N PHE A 262 -5.04 3.77 -18.18
CA PHE A 262 -3.72 3.13 -18.04
C PHE A 262 -2.57 4.15 -18.22
N ASN A 263 -2.87 5.45 -18.36
CA ASN A 263 -1.85 6.48 -18.48
C ASN A 263 -1.16 6.68 -17.11
N PRO A 264 0.16 6.39 -16.97
CA PRO A 264 0.85 6.42 -15.68
C PRO A 264 0.91 7.83 -15.07
N ILE A 265 0.93 8.89 -15.88
CA ILE A 265 0.91 10.28 -15.38
C ILE A 265 -0.46 10.59 -14.75
N LYS A 266 -1.55 10.21 -15.43
CA LYS A 266 -2.90 10.38 -14.87
C LYS A 266 -3.06 9.53 -13.59
N ILE A 267 -2.59 8.30 -13.59
CA ILE A 267 -2.60 7.42 -12.41
C ILE A 267 -1.86 8.08 -11.24
N GLY A 268 -0.66 8.61 -11.47
CA GLY A 268 0.18 9.20 -10.42
C GLY A 268 -0.29 10.54 -9.87
N TYR A 269 -1.06 11.32 -10.64
CA TYR A 269 -1.34 12.70 -10.26
C TYR A 269 -2.83 13.10 -10.19
N HIS A 270 -3.77 12.22 -10.58
CA HIS A 270 -5.19 12.59 -10.65
C HIS A 270 -5.73 13.14 -9.32
N GLU A 271 -5.39 12.53 -8.19
CA GLU A 271 -5.89 12.95 -6.88
C GLU A 271 -5.26 14.27 -6.42
N PHE A 272 -3.98 14.54 -6.75
CA PHE A 272 -3.39 15.86 -6.51
C PHE A 272 -4.10 16.96 -7.30
N VAL A 273 -4.46 16.68 -8.56
CA VAL A 273 -5.24 17.60 -9.39
C VAL A 273 -6.64 17.82 -8.81
N ASP A 274 -7.25 16.76 -8.29
CA ASP A 274 -8.56 16.83 -7.65
C ASP A 274 -8.52 17.64 -6.34
N ILE A 275 -7.50 17.44 -5.51
CA ILE A 275 -7.26 18.28 -4.31
C ILE A 275 -7.16 19.75 -4.72
N ALA A 276 -6.31 20.09 -5.70
CA ALA A 276 -6.13 21.47 -6.15
C ALA A 276 -7.44 22.08 -6.67
N ARG A 277 -8.24 21.30 -7.42
CA ARG A 277 -9.54 21.70 -7.93
C ARG A 277 -10.54 21.99 -6.81
N ASP A 278 -10.63 21.09 -5.81
CA ASP A 278 -11.55 21.24 -4.68
C ASP A 278 -11.19 22.42 -3.81
N VAL A 279 -9.90 22.59 -3.49
CA VAL A 279 -9.38 23.77 -2.75
C VAL A 279 -9.72 25.08 -3.48
N LYS A 280 -9.49 25.13 -4.81
CA LYS A 280 -9.78 26.31 -5.63
C LYS A 280 -11.27 26.66 -5.65
N ARG A 281 -12.15 25.64 -5.71
CA ARG A 281 -13.61 25.81 -5.75
C ARG A 281 -14.22 26.12 -4.41
N SER A 282 -13.53 25.77 -3.32
CA SER A 282 -14.06 25.94 -1.95
C SER A 282 -14.14 27.41 -1.56
N ARG A 283 -15.29 27.78 -0.94
CA ARG A 283 -15.55 29.12 -0.46
C ARG A 283 -15.06 29.38 0.96
N SER A 284 -14.90 28.30 1.77
CA SER A 284 -14.46 28.41 3.17
C SER A 284 -13.05 27.86 3.38
N TRP A 285 -12.27 28.48 4.28
CA TRP A 285 -10.96 27.98 4.68
C TRP A 285 -11.04 26.61 5.38
N ARG A 286 -12.13 26.36 6.11
CA ARG A 286 -12.39 25.06 6.75
C ARG A 286 -12.48 23.93 5.70
N ASP A 287 -13.18 24.18 4.59
CA ASP A 287 -13.30 23.19 3.53
C ASP A 287 -11.97 23.05 2.76
N ARG A 288 -11.27 24.17 2.48
CA ARG A 288 -9.93 24.10 1.85
C ARG A 288 -8.98 23.24 2.65
N PHE A 289 -8.89 23.46 3.96
CA PHE A 289 -8.09 22.63 4.86
C PHE A 289 -8.60 21.17 4.86
N GLY A 290 -9.92 20.98 4.95
CA GLY A 290 -10.54 19.67 4.95
C GLY A 290 -10.25 18.87 3.68
N PHE A 291 -10.28 19.50 2.50
CA PHE A 291 -9.96 18.83 1.23
C PHE A 291 -8.51 18.39 1.10
N VAL A 292 -7.60 18.91 1.89
CA VAL A 292 -6.19 18.51 1.91
C VAL A 292 -5.91 17.48 2.99
N PHE A 293 -6.42 17.70 4.21
CA PHE A 293 -5.94 16.99 5.41
C PHE A 293 -6.95 16.03 6.06
N ARG A 294 -8.25 16.09 5.71
CA ARG A 294 -9.21 15.05 6.12
C ARG A 294 -9.11 13.84 5.19
N GLY A 295 -9.73 12.73 5.62
CA GLY A 295 -9.72 11.50 4.82
C GLY A 295 -10.42 11.65 3.46
N PRO A 296 -10.06 10.81 2.46
CA PRO A 296 -10.64 10.86 1.11
C PRO A 296 -12.16 10.67 1.14
N GLY A 297 -12.71 9.80 1.99
CA GLY A 297 -14.16 9.60 2.13
C GLY A 297 -14.90 10.89 2.48
N TRP A 298 -14.39 11.66 3.46
CA TRP A 298 -14.96 12.99 3.78
C TRP A 298 -14.90 13.94 2.57
N ALA A 299 -13.76 13.95 1.89
CA ALA A 299 -13.56 14.88 0.77
C ALA A 299 -14.50 14.59 -0.40
N TYR A 300 -14.71 13.32 -0.72
CA TYR A 300 -15.62 12.91 -1.79
C TYR A 300 -17.09 13.21 -1.43
N ALA A 301 -17.51 12.94 -0.21
CA ALA A 301 -18.85 13.30 0.27
C ALA A 301 -19.06 14.82 0.24
N ARG A 302 -18.08 15.59 0.76
CA ARG A 302 -18.16 17.06 0.78
C ARG A 302 -18.16 17.67 -0.62
N ARG A 303 -17.41 17.08 -1.57
CA ARG A 303 -17.46 17.46 -2.98
C ARG A 303 -18.86 17.27 -3.56
N ALA A 304 -19.48 16.12 -3.30
CA ALA A 304 -20.84 15.83 -3.77
C ALA A 304 -21.85 16.84 -3.21
N GLU A 305 -21.79 17.17 -1.91
CA GLU A 305 -22.66 18.16 -1.29
C GLU A 305 -22.50 19.57 -1.89
N GLN A 306 -21.27 20.02 -2.07
CA GLN A 306 -21.00 21.40 -2.50
C GLN A 306 -21.22 21.66 -4.00
N PHE A 307 -21.03 20.64 -4.84
CA PHE A 307 -20.95 20.83 -6.28
C PHE A 307 -22.06 20.11 -7.06
N ALA A 308 -22.85 19.22 -6.41
CA ALA A 308 -24.05 18.66 -7.00
C ALA A 308 -25.23 19.68 -7.09
N VAL A 309 -25.21 20.71 -6.24
CA VAL A 309 -26.24 21.77 -6.21
C VAL A 309 -26.02 22.84 -7.29
N ALA A 310 -24.92 22.77 -8.03
CA ALA A 310 -24.54 23.77 -9.05
C ALA A 310 -24.71 23.24 -10.50
N ALA A 311 -25.27 22.07 -10.69
CA ALA A 311 -25.64 21.47 -11.96
C ALA A 311 -27.15 21.35 -12.09
#